data_37d06470642075dcbb9c7176a8df86c1
#
_entry.id   37d06470642075dcbb9c7176a8df86c1
#
_cell.length_a   1.000
_cell.length_b   1.000
_cell.length_c   1.000
_cell.angle_alpha   90.00
_cell.angle_beta   90.00
_cell.angle_gamma   90.00
#
_symmetry.space_group_name_H-M   'P 1'
#
loop_
_entity.id
_entity.type
_entity.pdbx_description
1 polymer ?
#
loop_
_entity_poly.entity_id
_entity_poly.type
_entity_poly.pdbx_seq_one_letter_code
_entity_poly.pdbx_strand_id
1 'polypeptide(L)'
;MRLRELIFGAIAVALLAGYAVLGGRVAPFVAPGAAATPRPARPVSAVPAPMVNGTIAFILRGDVFVLRNGQYTDRTTEGRSVQPALSADGATLYFARVEQIDGLRRTDGAVVNAQLGFSNIVRKPAGGGAEEILLKGLVAPAPNRFHDVMWLLAPSISPDGKRMAVIEGDDDGSADLVVFDLATKKPNVLSNRGDWADPSWSPDGTTLVVTSYDRGEPQLLLKPVDNRPAVLIKGIPEGEPYRASYSPDGKWLVYTLRHDDGRRNDVHAIEISSGKDIALTSDGTSWNGIFSPDGRQIAYLHADGFTIDLWVRDLGGALSDGGLGPPLKITRGEGIDGASRPAWGR
;
A
#
# COMPACT_ATOMS: atom_id res chain seq x y z
N MET A 1 -12.15 2.96 29.60
CA MET A 1 -11.80 2.43 28.27
C MET A 1 -12.15 3.50 27.25
N ARG A 2 -11.19 4.13 26.64
CA ARG A 2 -11.42 5.27 25.75
C ARG A 2 -11.77 4.73 24.35
N LEU A 3 -12.78 5.29 23.71
CA LEU A 3 -13.27 4.94 22.36
C LEU A 3 -12.14 4.83 21.30
N ARG A 4 -11.01 5.49 21.52
CA ARG A 4 -9.78 5.42 20.75
C ARG A 4 -9.13 4.03 20.72
N GLU A 5 -9.09 3.30 21.84
CA GLU A 5 -8.49 1.95 21.92
C GLU A 5 -9.28 0.91 21.11
N LEU A 6 -10.58 1.14 20.91
CA LEU A 6 -11.42 0.30 20.06
C LEU A 6 -11.25 0.58 18.56
N ILE A 7 -10.86 1.79 18.18
CA ILE A 7 -10.70 2.18 16.76
C ILE A 7 -9.35 1.71 16.21
N PHE A 8 -8.27 1.75 16.98
CA PHE A 8 -6.93 1.38 16.53
C PHE A 8 -6.62 -0.11 16.62
N GLY A 9 -7.10 -0.77 17.67
CA GLY A 9 -7.20 -2.24 17.65
C GLY A 9 -8.03 -2.73 16.46
N ALA A 10 -9.01 -1.94 16.03
CA ALA A 10 -9.82 -2.20 14.84
C ALA A 10 -9.09 -1.86 13.53
N ILE A 11 -8.13 -0.94 13.46
CA ILE A 11 -7.38 -0.63 12.22
C ILE A 11 -6.25 -1.63 12.00
N ALA A 12 -5.50 -2.03 13.01
CA ALA A 12 -4.55 -3.15 12.90
C ALA A 12 -5.30 -4.48 12.67
N VAL A 13 -6.43 -4.70 13.35
CA VAL A 13 -7.36 -5.81 13.11
C VAL A 13 -8.19 -5.57 11.84
N ALA A 14 -8.48 -4.35 11.38
CA ALA A 14 -9.16 -4.10 10.11
C ALA A 14 -8.21 -4.11 8.91
N LEU A 15 -6.93 -3.87 9.06
CA LEU A 15 -5.92 -4.26 8.06
C LEU A 15 -5.80 -5.79 7.99
N LEU A 16 -5.99 -6.50 9.09
CA LEU A 16 -6.14 -7.97 9.15
C LEU A 16 -7.58 -8.43 8.92
N ALA A 17 -8.61 -7.66 9.24
CA ALA A 17 -10.04 -7.97 9.13
C ALA A 17 -10.77 -7.27 7.97
N GLY A 18 -10.12 -6.40 7.20
CA GLY A 18 -10.54 -6.05 5.85
C GLY A 18 -10.66 -7.29 4.95
N TYR A 19 -10.09 -8.40 5.38
CA TYR A 19 -10.32 -9.75 4.85
C TYR A 19 -11.71 -10.35 5.18
N ALA A 20 -12.42 -9.84 6.15
CA ALA A 20 -13.59 -10.54 6.69
C ALA A 20 -14.96 -9.92 6.34
N VAL A 21 -15.04 -8.73 5.75
CA VAL A 21 -16.33 -8.02 5.60
C VAL A 21 -16.89 -8.03 4.17
N LEU A 22 -16.13 -8.44 3.18
CA LEU A 22 -16.60 -8.51 1.78
C LEU A 22 -16.75 -9.91 1.19
N GLY A 23 -16.70 -10.97 1.98
CA GLY A 23 -16.92 -12.32 1.47
C GLY A 23 -17.19 -13.30 2.61
N GLY A 24 -18.45 -13.62 2.83
CA GLY A 24 -18.88 -14.59 3.83
C GLY A 24 -18.33 -16.01 3.60
N ARG A 25 -17.08 -16.24 3.88
CA ARG A 25 -16.46 -17.48 4.33
C ARG A 25 -15.08 -17.14 4.88
N VAL A 26 -15.00 -17.06 6.20
CA VAL A 26 -13.73 -17.06 6.93
C VAL A 26 -13.04 -18.39 6.62
N ALA A 27 -12.01 -18.37 5.79
CA ALA A 27 -11.03 -19.44 5.84
C ALA A 27 -10.33 -19.30 7.21
N PRO A 28 -10.24 -20.35 8.02
CA PRO A 28 -9.59 -20.28 9.31
C PRO A 28 -8.15 -19.82 9.08
N PHE A 29 -7.71 -18.84 9.89
CA PHE A 29 -6.32 -18.45 9.99
C PHE A 29 -5.53 -19.70 10.40
N VAL A 30 -4.86 -20.31 9.46
CA VAL A 30 -4.00 -21.47 9.74
C VAL A 30 -2.79 -20.95 10.45
N ALA A 31 -2.68 -21.26 11.73
CA ALA A 31 -1.47 -21.00 12.51
C ALA A 31 -0.26 -21.55 11.76
N PRO A 32 0.88 -20.82 11.69
CA PRO A 32 2.07 -21.29 11.01
C PRO A 32 2.76 -22.41 11.83
N GLY A 33 2.36 -23.63 11.57
CA GLY A 33 2.93 -24.83 12.16
C GLY A 33 3.16 -25.88 11.07
N ALA A 34 3.98 -25.56 10.10
CA ALA A 34 4.78 -26.44 9.24
C ALA A 34 5.43 -25.56 8.17
N ALA A 35 6.71 -25.73 7.92
CA ALA A 35 7.39 -25.12 6.80
C ALA A 35 6.61 -25.42 5.51
N ALA A 36 6.02 -24.39 4.91
CA ALA A 36 5.31 -24.53 3.65
C ALA A 36 6.31 -25.01 2.59
N THR A 37 6.08 -26.18 2.03
CA THR A 37 6.84 -26.62 0.86
C THR A 37 6.67 -25.60 -0.25
N PRO A 38 7.76 -25.14 -0.90
CA PRO A 38 7.68 -24.16 -1.98
C PRO A 38 6.72 -24.66 -3.06
N ARG A 39 5.68 -23.91 -3.33
CA ARG A 39 4.71 -24.21 -4.37
C ARG A 39 5.38 -23.92 -5.72
N PRO A 40 5.35 -24.83 -6.70
CA PRO A 40 5.91 -24.52 -8.02
C PRO A 40 5.20 -23.31 -8.63
N ALA A 41 6.00 -22.37 -9.15
CA ALA A 41 5.50 -21.19 -9.84
C ALA A 41 4.50 -21.58 -10.94
N ARG A 42 3.27 -21.14 -10.84
CA ARG A 42 2.27 -21.32 -11.91
C ARG A 42 2.33 -20.10 -12.81
N PRO A 43 2.60 -20.27 -14.11
CA PRO A 43 2.35 -19.20 -15.06
C PRO A 43 0.84 -18.96 -15.11
N VAL A 44 0.41 -17.77 -14.71
CA VAL A 44 -1.00 -17.37 -14.72
C VAL A 44 -1.20 -16.43 -15.88
N SER A 45 -2.09 -16.81 -16.76
CA SER A 45 -2.70 -16.08 -17.89
C SER A 45 -1.88 -15.00 -18.61
N ALA A 46 -1.65 -15.18 -19.89
CA ALA A 46 -1.10 -14.14 -20.77
C ALA A 46 -2.15 -13.05 -21.06
N VAL A 47 -1.80 -11.80 -20.77
CA VAL A 47 -2.50 -10.60 -21.22
C VAL A 47 -1.82 -10.14 -22.53
N PRO A 48 -2.54 -9.66 -23.55
CA PRO A 48 -1.91 -9.15 -24.76
C PRO A 48 -0.84 -8.09 -24.46
N ALA A 49 0.40 -8.33 -24.89
CA ALA A 49 1.61 -7.60 -24.50
C ALA A 49 1.67 -6.08 -24.78
N PRO A 50 0.88 -5.48 -25.71
CA PRO A 50 1.09 -4.07 -26.05
C PRO A 50 0.40 -3.06 -25.12
N MET A 51 -0.35 -3.47 -24.09
CA MET A 51 -1.24 -2.58 -23.37
C MET A 51 -0.74 -2.09 -22.01
N VAL A 52 0.33 -2.67 -21.45
CA VAL A 52 0.91 -2.27 -20.16
C VAL A 52 2.41 -2.10 -20.29
N ASN A 53 2.88 -0.85 -20.28
CA ASN A 53 4.31 -0.54 -20.31
C ASN A 53 4.88 -0.57 -18.90
N GLY A 54 6.07 -1.19 -18.74
CA GLY A 54 6.77 -1.25 -17.45
C GLY A 54 6.41 -2.47 -16.63
N THR A 55 6.58 -2.33 -15.33
CA THR A 55 6.44 -3.40 -14.34
C THR A 55 5.37 -3.04 -13.32
N ILE A 56 4.34 -3.86 -13.16
CA ILE A 56 3.34 -3.69 -12.08
C ILE A 56 3.54 -4.78 -11.04
N ALA A 57 3.65 -4.40 -9.76
CA ALA A 57 3.62 -5.30 -8.63
C ALA A 57 2.28 -5.20 -7.89
N PHE A 58 1.73 -6.32 -7.49
CA PHE A 58 0.47 -6.41 -6.74
C PHE A 58 0.47 -7.63 -5.82
N ILE A 59 -0.46 -7.68 -4.88
CA ILE A 59 -0.61 -8.80 -3.95
C ILE A 59 -1.74 -9.70 -4.39
N LEU A 60 -1.45 -10.99 -4.47
CA LEU A 60 -2.43 -12.02 -4.78
C LEU A 60 -2.26 -13.16 -3.77
N ARG A 61 -3.29 -13.39 -2.96
CA ARG A 61 -3.30 -14.41 -1.89
C ARG A 61 -2.16 -14.29 -0.89
N GLY A 62 -1.77 -13.04 -0.55
CA GLY A 62 -0.67 -12.77 0.38
C GLY A 62 0.73 -12.90 -0.22
N ASP A 63 0.85 -13.11 -1.53
CA ASP A 63 2.13 -13.15 -2.24
C ASP A 63 2.26 -12.00 -3.23
N VAL A 64 3.49 -11.51 -3.40
CA VAL A 64 3.79 -10.50 -4.41
C VAL A 64 3.86 -11.14 -5.77
N PHE A 65 3.07 -10.61 -6.71
CA PHE A 65 3.15 -10.91 -8.13
C PHE A 65 3.69 -9.70 -8.88
N VAL A 66 4.42 -9.98 -9.95
CA VAL A 66 4.96 -8.96 -10.85
C VAL A 66 4.48 -9.25 -12.27
N LEU A 67 3.74 -8.28 -12.83
CA LEU A 67 3.35 -8.25 -14.24
C LEU A 67 4.44 -7.55 -15.04
N ARG A 68 4.92 -8.22 -16.07
CA ARG A 68 5.87 -7.67 -17.06
C ARG A 68 5.64 -8.35 -18.41
N ASN A 69 5.67 -7.59 -19.50
CA ASN A 69 5.44 -8.11 -20.85
C ASN A 69 4.16 -8.96 -20.99
N GLY A 70 3.07 -8.53 -20.36
CA GLY A 70 1.77 -9.23 -20.43
C GLY A 70 1.67 -10.52 -19.64
N GLN A 71 2.68 -10.90 -18.87
CA GLN A 71 2.68 -12.06 -17.98
C GLN A 71 2.95 -11.65 -16.54
N TYR A 72 2.25 -12.24 -15.59
CA TYR A 72 2.54 -12.06 -14.19
C TYR A 72 2.97 -13.37 -13.52
N THR A 73 3.98 -13.26 -12.68
CA THR A 73 4.60 -14.37 -11.96
C THR A 73 4.77 -13.99 -10.50
N ASP A 74 4.68 -14.99 -9.66
CA ASP A 74 4.95 -14.82 -8.22
C ASP A 74 6.42 -14.45 -7.96
N ARG A 75 6.62 -13.65 -6.91
CA ARG A 75 7.94 -13.27 -6.41
C ARG A 75 8.14 -13.73 -4.99
N THR A 76 7.05 -14.03 -4.29
CA THR A 76 7.02 -14.65 -2.96
C THR A 76 6.05 -15.81 -2.97
N THR A 77 6.17 -16.73 -2.01
CA THR A 77 5.36 -17.96 -1.93
C THR A 77 4.93 -18.30 -0.50
N GLU A 78 5.09 -17.33 0.42
CA GLU A 78 4.86 -17.57 1.85
C GLU A 78 3.48 -17.09 2.33
N GLY A 79 2.72 -16.38 1.48
CA GLY A 79 1.39 -15.88 1.80
C GLY A 79 1.36 -14.80 2.89
N ARG A 80 2.48 -14.08 3.12
CA ARG A 80 2.64 -13.11 4.21
C ARG A 80 3.12 -11.73 3.73
N SER A 81 3.10 -11.50 2.45
CA SER A 81 3.54 -10.25 1.84
C SER A 81 2.38 -9.29 1.63
N VAL A 82 2.58 -8.02 1.93
CA VAL A 82 1.58 -6.95 1.74
C VAL A 82 2.26 -5.68 1.22
N GLN A 83 1.47 -4.79 0.62
CA GLN A 83 1.85 -3.43 0.25
C GLN A 83 3.16 -3.35 -0.57
N PRO A 84 3.15 -3.80 -1.81
CA PRO A 84 4.33 -3.78 -2.66
C PRO A 84 4.68 -2.35 -3.08
N ALA A 85 5.98 -2.11 -3.28
CA ALA A 85 6.53 -0.92 -3.92
C ALA A 85 7.61 -1.31 -4.93
N LEU A 86 7.84 -0.47 -5.93
CA LEU A 86 8.87 -0.64 -6.94
C LEU A 86 9.81 0.56 -6.98
N SER A 87 11.08 0.32 -7.28
CA SER A 87 11.96 1.39 -7.70
C SER A 87 11.44 2.04 -9.00
N ALA A 88 11.82 3.30 -9.26
CA ALA A 88 11.36 4.06 -10.42
C ALA A 88 11.65 3.35 -11.75
N ASP A 89 12.75 2.60 -11.84
CA ASP A 89 13.14 1.78 -13.00
C ASP A 89 12.42 0.43 -13.08
N GLY A 90 11.58 0.10 -12.08
CA GLY A 90 10.87 -1.18 -12.00
C GLY A 90 11.76 -2.40 -11.75
N ALA A 91 13.06 -2.21 -11.46
CA ALA A 91 14.01 -3.31 -11.32
C ALA A 91 14.04 -3.91 -9.92
N THR A 92 13.73 -3.11 -8.89
CA THR A 92 13.76 -3.54 -7.48
C THR A 92 12.36 -3.51 -6.87
N LEU A 93 11.99 -4.62 -6.27
CA LEU A 93 10.74 -4.81 -5.53
C LEU A 93 11.00 -4.63 -4.04
N TYR A 94 10.09 -3.92 -3.37
CA TYR A 94 10.02 -3.78 -1.92
C TYR A 94 8.61 -4.19 -1.47
N PHE A 95 8.50 -4.75 -0.27
CA PHE A 95 7.20 -5.10 0.32
C PHE A 95 7.33 -5.25 1.83
N ALA A 96 6.22 -5.13 2.53
CA ALA A 96 6.16 -5.49 3.94
C ALA A 96 5.88 -6.99 4.06
N ARG A 97 6.65 -7.69 4.88
CA ARG A 97 6.42 -9.08 5.24
C ARG A 97 5.94 -9.16 6.68
N VAL A 98 4.75 -9.68 6.87
CA VAL A 98 4.15 -9.90 8.19
C VAL A 98 4.79 -11.11 8.85
N GLU A 99 5.22 -10.94 10.09
CA GLU A 99 5.86 -11.95 10.91
C GLU A 99 5.20 -12.01 12.29
N GLN A 100 5.46 -13.09 13.02
CA GLN A 100 5.01 -13.26 14.40
C GLN A 100 6.10 -13.91 15.23
N ILE A 101 6.14 -13.59 16.52
CA ILE A 101 7.04 -14.21 17.50
C ILE A 101 6.29 -14.52 18.79
N ASP A 102 6.59 -15.65 19.40
CA ASP A 102 6.08 -16.00 20.72
C ASP A 102 6.68 -15.07 21.78
N GLY A 103 5.85 -14.36 22.51
CA GLY A 103 6.29 -13.37 23.48
C GLY A 103 5.38 -13.26 24.69
N LEU A 104 5.63 -12.22 25.47
CA LEU A 104 4.82 -11.84 26.61
C LEU A 104 4.27 -10.43 26.39
N ARG A 105 3.01 -10.22 26.74
CA ARG A 105 2.36 -8.91 26.74
C ARG A 105 1.77 -8.60 28.11
N ARG A 106 1.74 -7.33 28.49
CA ARG A 106 1.00 -6.85 29.65
C ARG A 106 -0.39 -6.43 29.20
N THR A 107 -1.42 -7.03 29.78
CA THR A 107 -2.81 -6.71 29.51
C THR A 107 -3.54 -6.61 30.85
N ASP A 108 -4.14 -5.44 31.13
CA ASP A 108 -4.88 -5.17 32.37
C ASP A 108 -4.09 -5.52 33.67
N GLY A 109 -2.77 -5.25 33.65
CA GLY A 109 -1.90 -5.53 34.78
C GLY A 109 -1.39 -6.98 34.88
N ALA A 110 -1.92 -7.91 34.08
CA ALA A 110 -1.45 -9.29 33.98
C ALA A 110 -0.39 -9.45 32.90
N VAL A 111 0.50 -10.43 33.07
CA VAL A 111 1.45 -10.86 32.04
C VAL A 111 0.90 -12.12 31.40
N VAL A 112 0.69 -12.08 30.08
CA VAL A 112 0.13 -13.19 29.32
C VAL A 112 1.07 -13.61 28.18
N ASN A 113 1.02 -14.89 27.81
CA ASN A 113 1.64 -15.33 26.57
C ASN A 113 0.87 -14.77 25.39
N ALA A 114 1.57 -14.25 24.39
CA ALA A 114 1.00 -13.65 23.21
C ALA A 114 1.82 -13.95 21.96
N GLN A 115 1.16 -14.03 20.82
CA GLN A 115 1.79 -13.91 19.52
C GLN A 115 1.94 -12.41 19.23
N LEU A 116 3.19 -11.94 19.18
CA LEU A 116 3.51 -10.55 18.86
C LEU A 116 3.70 -10.44 17.36
N GLY A 117 2.83 -9.66 16.71
CA GLY A 117 2.91 -9.39 15.29
C GLY A 117 3.86 -8.23 14.99
N PHE A 118 4.57 -8.29 13.88
CA PHE A 118 5.40 -7.20 13.36
C PHE A 118 5.56 -7.36 11.84
N SER A 119 6.16 -6.38 11.19
CA SER A 119 6.52 -6.53 9.78
C SER A 119 7.93 -6.07 9.49
N ASN A 120 8.57 -6.75 8.56
CA ASN A 120 9.86 -6.36 8.02
C ASN A 120 9.66 -5.75 6.63
N ILE A 121 10.46 -4.75 6.27
CA ILE A 121 10.57 -4.36 4.86
C ILE A 121 11.61 -5.23 4.19
N VAL A 122 11.19 -5.92 3.15
CA VAL A 122 12.02 -6.83 2.34
C VAL A 122 12.28 -6.17 0.98
N ARG A 123 13.50 -6.39 0.47
CA ARG A 123 13.95 -5.98 -0.85
C ARG A 123 14.35 -7.21 -1.66
N LYS A 124 14.01 -7.25 -2.96
CA LYS A 124 14.52 -8.23 -3.92
C LYS A 124 14.47 -7.71 -5.36
N PRO A 125 15.21 -8.32 -6.31
CA PRO A 125 15.05 -8.00 -7.73
C PRO A 125 13.62 -8.34 -8.22
N ALA A 126 12.98 -7.44 -8.96
CA ALA A 126 11.64 -7.66 -9.52
C ALA A 126 11.62 -8.82 -10.54
N GLY A 127 12.76 -9.11 -11.18
CA GLY A 127 12.95 -10.27 -12.05
C GLY A 127 13.08 -11.61 -11.33
N GLY A 128 13.14 -11.62 -10.01
CA GLY A 128 13.43 -12.79 -9.16
C GLY A 128 14.85 -12.78 -8.63
N GLY A 129 15.13 -13.59 -7.63
CA GLY A 129 16.45 -13.66 -6.97
C GLY A 129 16.35 -13.64 -5.46
N ALA A 130 17.49 -13.48 -4.80
CA ALA A 130 17.59 -13.49 -3.34
C ALA A 130 16.86 -12.29 -2.71
N GLU A 131 16.33 -12.53 -1.53
CA GLU A 131 15.68 -11.52 -0.68
C GLU A 131 16.65 -10.97 0.36
N GLU A 132 16.45 -9.71 0.72
CA GLU A 132 17.16 -9.05 1.80
C GLU A 132 16.15 -8.36 2.72
N ILE A 133 16.25 -8.59 4.02
CA ILE A 133 15.52 -7.80 5.01
C ILE A 133 16.22 -6.43 5.10
N LEU A 134 15.56 -5.40 4.58
CA LEU A 134 16.08 -4.05 4.52
C LEU A 134 15.90 -3.29 5.83
N LEU A 135 14.69 -3.36 6.40
CA LEU A 135 14.35 -2.80 7.72
C LEU A 135 13.66 -3.89 8.55
N LYS A 136 13.97 -3.95 9.83
CA LYS A 136 13.46 -4.97 10.76
C LYS A 136 12.42 -4.37 11.69
N GLY A 137 11.26 -5.00 11.79
CA GLY A 137 10.22 -4.68 12.76
C GLY A 137 10.45 -5.36 14.13
N LEU A 138 11.25 -6.42 14.20
CA LEU A 138 11.75 -6.95 15.47
C LEU A 138 13.01 -6.18 15.86
N VAL A 139 12.86 -5.18 16.74
CA VAL A 139 13.94 -4.26 17.13
C VAL A 139 14.92 -4.96 18.04
N ALA A 140 14.42 -5.62 19.10
CA ALA A 140 15.25 -6.35 20.02
C ALA A 140 14.54 -7.62 20.55
N PRO A 141 15.00 -8.83 20.17
CA PRO A 141 14.56 -10.04 20.85
C PRO A 141 15.08 -10.02 22.29
N ALA A 142 14.16 -10.06 23.26
CA ALA A 142 14.49 -10.00 24.68
C ALA A 142 14.51 -11.40 25.31
N PRO A 143 15.54 -11.76 26.15
CA PRO A 143 15.59 -13.05 26.84
C PRO A 143 14.39 -13.30 27.77
N ASN A 144 13.79 -12.21 28.28
CA ASN A 144 12.59 -12.27 29.13
C ASN A 144 11.27 -12.40 28.32
N ARG A 145 11.37 -12.57 26.99
CA ARG A 145 10.23 -12.68 26.05
C ARG A 145 9.33 -11.44 25.92
N PHE A 146 9.67 -10.31 26.53
CA PHE A 146 9.08 -9.01 26.21
C PHE A 146 9.85 -8.41 25.03
N HIS A 147 9.48 -8.82 23.82
CA HIS A 147 10.13 -8.38 22.61
C HIS A 147 9.66 -6.98 22.23
N ASP A 148 10.60 -6.18 21.75
CA ASP A 148 10.31 -4.87 21.17
C ASP A 148 10.02 -5.05 19.66
N VAL A 149 8.77 -4.89 19.29
CA VAL A 149 8.27 -5.12 17.94
C VAL A 149 7.54 -3.89 17.40
N MET A 150 7.64 -3.66 16.10
CA MET A 150 6.94 -2.59 15.41
C MET A 150 6.40 -3.05 14.05
N TRP A 151 5.38 -2.37 13.57
CA TRP A 151 4.87 -2.52 12.23
C TRP A 151 5.55 -1.51 11.31
N LEU A 152 6.16 -2.01 10.22
CA LEU A 152 6.71 -1.21 9.14
C LEU A 152 5.85 -1.46 7.91
N LEU A 153 5.02 -0.49 7.54
CA LEU A 153 3.98 -0.63 6.53
C LEU A 153 4.10 0.42 5.42
N ALA A 154 3.40 0.17 4.32
CA ALA A 154 3.27 1.07 3.17
C ALA A 154 4.63 1.64 2.68
N PRO A 155 5.63 0.78 2.37
CA PRO A 155 6.91 1.26 1.87
C PRO A 155 6.71 2.07 0.59
N SER A 156 7.39 3.21 0.51
CA SER A 156 7.43 4.05 -0.69
C SER A 156 8.86 4.52 -0.92
N ILE A 157 9.43 4.16 -2.06
CA ILE A 157 10.82 4.48 -2.41
C ILE A 157 10.90 5.85 -3.08
N SER A 158 11.89 6.66 -2.69
CA SER A 158 12.14 7.95 -3.34
C SER A 158 12.56 7.78 -4.81
N PRO A 159 12.30 8.75 -5.70
CA PRO A 159 12.65 8.64 -7.11
C PRO A 159 14.13 8.40 -7.38
N ASP A 160 15.03 8.87 -6.52
CA ASP A 160 16.48 8.65 -6.58
C ASP A 160 16.93 7.30 -5.99
N GLY A 161 15.99 6.52 -5.42
CA GLY A 161 16.25 5.22 -4.81
C GLY A 161 17.04 5.25 -3.49
N LYS A 162 17.29 6.44 -2.90
CA LYS A 162 18.15 6.59 -1.72
C LYS A 162 17.40 6.61 -0.40
N ARG A 163 16.12 6.96 -0.43
CA ARG A 163 15.28 7.08 0.77
C ARG A 163 14.02 6.24 0.63
N MET A 164 13.48 5.82 1.75
CA MET A 164 12.22 5.10 1.83
C MET A 164 11.34 5.74 2.89
N ALA A 165 10.12 6.10 2.52
CA ALA A 165 9.07 6.44 3.45
C ALA A 165 8.33 5.16 3.86
N VAL A 166 8.02 5.04 5.15
CA VAL A 166 7.21 3.96 5.72
C VAL A 166 6.26 4.56 6.76
N ILE A 167 5.21 3.82 7.07
CA ILE A 167 4.42 4.03 8.27
C ILE A 167 4.94 3.09 9.34
N GLU A 168 5.40 3.66 10.44
CA GLU A 168 5.87 2.95 11.62
C GLU A 168 4.77 2.97 12.68
N GLY A 169 4.28 1.79 13.02
CA GLY A 169 3.25 1.62 14.02
C GLY A 169 3.75 0.77 15.18
N ASP A 170 3.28 1.08 16.37
CA ASP A 170 3.51 0.30 17.57
C ASP A 170 2.22 -0.30 18.13
N ASP A 171 2.34 -1.00 19.25
CA ASP A 171 1.19 -1.60 19.95
C ASP A 171 0.26 -0.55 20.60
N ASP A 172 0.70 0.72 20.70
CA ASP A 172 -0.10 1.83 21.24
C ASP A 172 -1.08 2.38 20.20
N GLY A 173 -0.98 1.91 18.95
CA GLY A 173 -1.79 2.35 17.82
C GLY A 173 -1.33 3.68 17.23
N SER A 174 -0.09 4.11 17.48
CA SER A 174 0.52 5.21 16.74
C SER A 174 0.85 4.78 15.32
N ALA A 175 0.77 5.72 14.38
CA ALA A 175 1.12 5.49 12.98
C ALA A 175 1.95 6.66 12.47
N ASP A 176 3.25 6.61 12.72
CA ASP A 176 4.18 7.67 12.40
C ASP A 176 4.72 7.55 10.96
N LEU A 177 4.81 8.69 10.29
CA LEU A 177 5.49 8.78 9.00
C LEU A 177 6.99 8.94 9.22
N VAL A 178 7.75 7.95 8.77
CA VAL A 178 9.20 7.92 8.90
C VAL A 178 9.87 7.78 7.53
N VAL A 179 10.92 8.56 7.31
CA VAL A 179 11.76 8.45 6.11
C VAL A 179 13.12 7.92 6.52
N PHE A 180 13.49 6.77 5.99
CA PHE A 180 14.80 6.16 6.18
C PHE A 180 15.75 6.53 5.04
N ASP A 181 16.97 6.91 5.37
CA ASP A 181 18.10 6.87 4.43
C ASP A 181 18.54 5.42 4.25
N LEU A 182 18.52 4.90 3.04
CA LEU A 182 18.74 3.47 2.79
C LEU A 182 20.20 3.02 2.91
N ALA A 183 21.16 3.95 2.80
CA ALA A 183 22.57 3.62 2.97
C ALA A 183 22.95 3.53 4.46
N THR A 184 22.47 4.45 5.26
CA THR A 184 22.82 4.56 6.68
C THR A 184 21.80 3.92 7.62
N LYS A 185 20.60 3.60 7.12
CA LYS A 185 19.43 3.15 7.88
C LYS A 185 18.95 4.15 8.94
N LYS A 186 19.35 5.42 8.85
CA LYS A 186 18.93 6.45 9.80
C LYS A 186 17.50 6.89 9.50
N PRO A 187 16.61 6.90 10.54
CA PRO A 187 15.27 7.43 10.42
C PRO A 187 15.25 8.96 10.52
N ASN A 188 14.34 9.58 9.78
CA ASN A 188 13.86 10.94 9.97
C ASN A 188 12.35 10.88 10.18
N VAL A 189 11.90 11.13 11.41
CA VAL A 189 10.48 11.10 11.77
C VAL A 189 9.85 12.42 11.30
N LEU A 190 8.92 12.33 10.37
CA LEU A 190 8.22 13.48 9.79
C LEU A 190 6.90 13.81 10.48
N SER A 191 6.30 12.85 11.16
CA SER A 191 5.14 13.02 12.03
C SER A 191 5.45 12.37 13.38
N ASN A 192 4.92 12.94 14.44
CA ASN A 192 5.06 12.40 15.78
C ASN A 192 3.67 12.30 16.40
N ARG A 193 3.24 11.07 16.70
CA ARG A 193 1.89 10.74 17.19
C ARG A 193 0.76 11.10 16.21
N GLY A 194 1.02 10.98 14.91
CA GLY A 194 0.02 11.13 13.86
C GLY A 194 -0.65 9.81 13.53
N ASP A 195 -1.84 9.92 12.94
CA ASP A 195 -2.55 8.80 12.33
C ASP A 195 -2.36 8.91 10.81
N TRP A 196 -1.14 8.60 10.34
CA TRP A 196 -0.73 8.83 8.96
C TRP A 196 -0.66 7.51 8.19
N ALA A 197 -0.97 7.54 6.90
CA ALA A 197 -1.01 6.35 6.05
C ALA A 197 -0.57 6.64 4.62
N ASP A 198 -0.25 5.59 3.88
CA ASP A 198 -0.11 5.50 2.43
C ASP A 198 0.82 6.57 1.80
N PRO A 199 2.06 6.75 2.28
CA PRO A 199 2.95 7.76 1.73
C PRO A 199 3.27 7.48 0.25
N SER A 200 3.37 8.55 -0.55
CA SER A 200 3.85 8.49 -1.93
C SER A 200 4.70 9.71 -2.25
N TRP A 201 5.87 9.49 -2.85
CA TRP A 201 6.83 10.54 -3.17
C TRP A 201 6.42 11.38 -4.37
N SER A 202 6.66 12.68 -4.26
CA SER A 202 6.69 13.56 -5.45
C SER A 202 7.85 13.17 -6.38
N PRO A 203 7.73 13.38 -7.70
CA PRO A 203 8.78 13.01 -8.66
C PRO A 203 10.13 13.71 -8.42
N ASP A 204 10.13 14.87 -7.77
CA ASP A 204 11.36 15.61 -7.39
C ASP A 204 11.96 15.13 -6.06
N GLY A 205 11.26 14.23 -5.34
CA GLY A 205 11.72 13.66 -4.08
C GLY A 205 11.74 14.64 -2.90
N THR A 206 11.03 15.77 -2.98
CA THR A 206 11.02 16.79 -1.92
C THR A 206 9.80 16.74 -1.01
N THR A 207 8.73 16.09 -1.45
CA THR A 207 7.44 16.06 -0.77
C THR A 207 6.83 14.66 -0.82
N LEU A 208 6.05 14.32 0.20
CA LEU A 208 5.20 13.15 0.23
C LEU A 208 3.73 13.59 0.17
N VAL A 209 2.90 12.90 -0.59
CA VAL A 209 1.45 12.90 -0.34
C VAL A 209 1.14 11.78 0.63
N VAL A 210 0.28 12.06 1.61
CA VAL A 210 -0.11 11.12 2.67
C VAL A 210 -1.60 11.24 2.96
N THR A 211 -2.20 10.17 3.47
CA THR A 211 -3.52 10.21 4.10
C THR A 211 -3.32 10.46 5.59
N SER A 212 -4.03 11.43 6.16
CA SER A 212 -4.02 11.73 7.60
C SER A 212 -5.42 11.52 8.18
N TYR A 213 -5.48 10.87 9.34
CA TYR A 213 -6.69 10.63 10.13
C TYR A 213 -6.71 11.45 11.43
N ASP A 214 -5.78 12.39 11.61
CA ASP A 214 -5.61 13.19 12.83
C ASP A 214 -6.89 13.91 13.28
N ARG A 215 -7.83 14.16 12.35
CA ARG A 215 -9.11 14.84 12.63
C ARG A 215 -10.30 13.88 12.66
N GLY A 216 -10.04 12.56 12.59
CA GLY A 216 -11.06 11.52 12.59
C GLY A 216 -11.53 11.12 11.20
N GLU A 217 -11.58 12.05 10.24
CA GLU A 217 -11.88 11.77 8.82
C GLU A 217 -10.60 11.85 7.99
N PRO A 218 -10.43 10.99 6.97
CA PRO A 218 -9.24 10.99 6.15
C PRO A 218 -9.11 12.28 5.35
N GLN A 219 -7.91 12.82 5.32
CA GLN A 219 -7.54 14.00 4.55
C GLN A 219 -6.25 13.74 3.79
N LEU A 220 -6.13 14.26 2.57
CA LEU A 220 -4.88 14.21 1.82
C LEU A 220 -4.02 15.44 2.13
N LEU A 221 -2.79 15.20 2.54
CA LEU A 221 -1.82 16.23 2.87
C LEU A 221 -0.57 16.10 2.02
N LEU A 222 0.03 17.23 1.65
CA LEU A 222 1.38 17.34 1.12
C LEU A 222 2.34 17.59 2.29
N LYS A 223 3.23 16.65 2.56
CA LYS A 223 4.22 16.73 3.64
C LYS A 223 5.63 16.88 3.06
N PRO A 224 6.26 18.08 3.19
CA PRO A 224 7.66 18.26 2.85
C PRO A 224 8.57 17.40 3.74
N VAL A 225 9.63 16.83 3.15
CA VAL A 225 10.57 15.97 3.87
C VAL A 225 11.62 16.71 4.68
N ASP A 226 11.63 18.03 4.60
CA ASP A 226 12.49 18.94 5.37
C ASP A 226 11.84 19.44 6.70
N ASN A 227 10.85 18.71 7.17
CA ASN A 227 10.08 18.98 8.41
C ASN A 227 9.19 20.24 8.40
N ARG A 228 9.04 20.95 7.27
CA ARG A 228 8.00 21.99 7.18
C ARG A 228 6.60 21.39 7.42
N PRO A 229 5.63 22.20 7.89
CA PRO A 229 4.26 21.75 8.11
C PRO A 229 3.65 21.13 6.86
N ALA A 230 2.77 20.14 7.07
CA ALA A 230 1.98 19.57 5.99
C ALA A 230 0.90 20.55 5.51
N VAL A 231 0.55 20.49 4.23
CA VAL A 231 -0.43 21.36 3.58
C VAL A 231 -1.61 20.52 3.09
N LEU A 232 -2.83 20.93 3.46
CA LEU A 232 -4.06 20.26 3.01
C LEU A 232 -4.26 20.48 1.51
N ILE A 233 -4.58 19.41 0.80
CA ILE A 233 -4.99 19.45 -0.61
C ILE A 233 -6.41 19.98 -0.68
N LYS A 234 -6.62 21.00 -1.53
CA LYS A 234 -7.92 21.64 -1.73
C LYS A 234 -8.60 21.14 -3.00
N GLY A 235 -9.92 21.29 -3.08
CA GLY A 235 -10.69 20.96 -4.28
C GLY A 235 -11.14 19.49 -4.35
N ILE A 236 -10.86 18.69 -3.34
CA ILE A 236 -11.40 17.33 -3.23
C ILE A 236 -12.91 17.40 -3.01
N PRO A 237 -13.72 16.64 -3.76
CA PRO A 237 -15.16 16.54 -3.55
C PRO A 237 -15.53 16.02 -2.16
N GLU A 238 -16.80 16.12 -1.79
CA GLU A 238 -17.34 15.57 -0.55
C GLU A 238 -17.14 14.05 -0.50
N GLY A 239 -16.68 13.56 0.64
CA GLY A 239 -16.32 12.16 0.86
C GLY A 239 -14.97 11.99 1.56
N GLU A 240 -14.51 10.76 1.64
CA GLU A 240 -13.28 10.39 2.34
C GLU A 240 -12.17 10.05 1.34
N PRO A 241 -11.21 10.96 1.09
CA PRO A 241 -10.10 10.72 0.18
C PRO A 241 -8.97 9.94 0.86
N TYR A 242 -8.40 8.95 0.18
CA TYR A 242 -7.27 8.18 0.70
C TYR A 242 -6.39 7.59 -0.41
N ARG A 243 -5.19 7.13 -0.06
CA ARG A 243 -4.24 6.41 -0.92
C ARG A 243 -3.88 7.15 -2.21
N ALA A 244 -3.47 8.39 -2.06
CA ALA A 244 -3.03 9.19 -3.20
C ALA A 244 -1.64 8.79 -3.69
N SER A 245 -1.40 8.98 -5.01
CA SER A 245 -0.06 8.91 -5.60
C SER A 245 0.12 9.96 -6.69
N TYR A 246 1.36 10.44 -6.87
CA TYR A 246 1.69 11.44 -7.86
C TYR A 246 1.67 10.91 -9.29
N SER A 247 1.29 11.78 -10.23
CA SER A 247 1.64 11.61 -11.65
C SER A 247 3.14 11.80 -11.86
N PRO A 248 3.73 11.19 -12.90
CA PRO A 248 5.18 11.32 -13.18
C PRO A 248 5.67 12.74 -13.41
N ASP A 249 4.81 13.65 -13.85
CA ASP A 249 5.11 15.08 -14.05
C ASP A 249 4.90 15.93 -12.78
N GLY A 250 4.38 15.32 -11.70
CA GLY A 250 4.15 15.96 -10.41
C GLY A 250 2.97 16.92 -10.35
N LYS A 251 2.17 17.03 -11.42
CA LYS A 251 1.07 18.00 -11.47
C LYS A 251 -0.24 17.46 -10.90
N TRP A 252 -0.43 16.15 -10.96
CA TRP A 252 -1.65 15.48 -10.57
C TRP A 252 -1.40 14.49 -9.43
N LEU A 253 -2.46 14.25 -8.66
CA LEU A 253 -2.57 13.09 -7.79
C LEU A 253 -3.71 12.23 -8.27
N VAL A 254 -3.51 10.92 -8.35
CA VAL A 254 -4.60 9.95 -8.41
C VAL A 254 -4.87 9.46 -6.99
N TYR A 255 -6.12 9.34 -6.59
CA TYR A 255 -6.53 8.93 -5.25
C TYR A 255 -7.84 8.15 -5.27
N THR A 256 -8.19 7.52 -4.18
CA THR A 256 -9.51 6.93 -3.98
C THR A 256 -10.38 7.91 -3.22
N LEU A 257 -11.60 8.13 -3.69
CA LEU A 257 -12.65 8.84 -2.97
C LEU A 257 -13.69 7.82 -2.50
N ARG A 258 -13.86 7.66 -1.19
CA ARG A 258 -14.97 6.92 -0.62
C ARG A 258 -16.13 7.87 -0.42
N HIS A 259 -17.28 7.52 -0.97
CA HIS A 259 -18.49 8.33 -0.87
C HIS A 259 -19.09 8.24 0.55
N ASP A 260 -19.93 9.20 0.90
CA ASP A 260 -20.53 9.34 2.25
C ASP A 260 -21.36 8.15 2.71
N ASP A 261 -21.79 7.28 1.80
CA ASP A 261 -22.44 6.03 2.14
C ASP A 261 -21.49 4.97 2.72
N GLY A 262 -20.18 5.26 2.72
CA GLY A 262 -19.11 4.39 3.23
C GLY A 262 -18.92 3.08 2.46
N ARG A 263 -19.61 2.90 1.35
CA ARG A 263 -19.63 1.64 0.57
C ARG A 263 -19.06 1.80 -0.82
N ARG A 264 -19.30 2.94 -1.46
CA ARG A 264 -18.84 3.19 -2.83
C ARG A 264 -17.47 3.86 -2.81
N ASN A 265 -16.59 3.40 -3.69
CA ASN A 265 -15.28 3.97 -3.91
C ASN A 265 -15.10 4.22 -5.40
N ASP A 266 -14.57 5.38 -5.74
CA ASP A 266 -14.17 5.72 -7.09
C ASP A 266 -12.74 6.25 -7.15
N VAL A 267 -12.09 6.04 -8.26
CA VAL A 267 -10.75 6.58 -8.54
C VAL A 267 -10.90 7.96 -9.14
N HIS A 268 -10.27 8.94 -8.52
CA HIS A 268 -10.25 10.34 -8.93
C HIS A 268 -8.83 10.81 -9.24
N ALA A 269 -8.70 11.87 -10.01
CA ALA A 269 -7.47 12.62 -10.17
C ALA A 269 -7.69 14.09 -9.84
N ILE A 270 -6.75 14.69 -9.10
CA ILE A 270 -6.82 16.12 -8.76
C ILE A 270 -5.56 16.85 -9.21
N GLU A 271 -5.73 17.98 -9.88
CA GLU A 271 -4.61 18.86 -10.22
C GLU A 271 -4.19 19.66 -8.98
N ILE A 272 -2.93 19.50 -8.56
CA ILE A 272 -2.45 20.05 -7.28
C ILE A 272 -2.53 21.60 -7.27
N SER A 273 -2.25 22.23 -8.39
CA SER A 273 -2.16 23.69 -8.49
C SER A 273 -3.51 24.39 -8.48
N SER A 274 -4.52 23.83 -9.15
CA SER A 274 -5.84 24.43 -9.32
C SER A 274 -6.90 23.85 -8.38
N GLY A 275 -6.70 22.63 -7.89
CA GLY A 275 -7.72 21.86 -7.19
C GLY A 275 -8.81 21.32 -8.13
N LYS A 276 -8.57 21.28 -9.46
CA LYS A 276 -9.49 20.67 -10.43
C LYS A 276 -9.54 19.17 -10.21
N ASP A 277 -10.70 18.65 -9.84
CA ASP A 277 -10.92 17.21 -9.65
C ASP A 277 -11.60 16.58 -10.88
N ILE A 278 -11.24 15.34 -11.19
CA ILE A 278 -11.77 14.54 -12.30
C ILE A 278 -12.01 13.13 -11.81
N ALA A 279 -13.25 12.63 -11.90
CA ALA A 279 -13.56 11.24 -11.68
C ALA A 279 -13.04 10.38 -12.83
N LEU A 280 -12.14 9.44 -12.54
CA LEU A 280 -11.60 8.49 -13.51
C LEU A 280 -12.42 7.19 -13.56
N THR A 281 -13.18 6.90 -12.51
CA THR A 281 -14.23 5.88 -12.47
C THR A 281 -15.49 6.46 -11.85
N SER A 282 -16.64 5.81 -12.06
CA SER A 282 -17.94 6.22 -11.52
C SER A 282 -18.85 5.01 -11.25
N ASP A 283 -18.22 3.86 -11.05
CA ASP A 283 -18.92 2.58 -10.83
C ASP A 283 -19.14 2.27 -9.35
N GLY A 284 -18.51 3.03 -8.45
CA GLY A 284 -18.62 2.87 -7.00
C GLY A 284 -17.84 1.67 -6.46
N THR A 285 -17.08 0.95 -7.30
CA THR A 285 -16.39 -0.31 -6.95
C THR A 285 -14.93 -0.33 -7.37
N SER A 286 -14.33 0.86 -7.56
CA SER A 286 -12.95 1.04 -8.00
C SER A 286 -12.12 1.83 -7.01
N TRP A 287 -10.90 1.38 -6.70
CA TRP A 287 -10.00 2.02 -5.73
C TRP A 287 -8.52 1.74 -5.99
N ASN A 288 -7.62 2.34 -5.18
CA ASN A 288 -6.16 2.13 -5.21
C ASN A 288 -5.53 2.46 -6.56
N GLY A 289 -5.91 3.59 -7.15
CA GLY A 289 -5.35 4.07 -8.41
C GLY A 289 -3.87 4.42 -8.32
N ILE A 290 -3.10 4.12 -9.37
CA ILE A 290 -1.73 4.57 -9.58
C ILE A 290 -1.51 4.94 -11.04
N PHE A 291 -0.64 5.93 -11.30
CA PHE A 291 -0.22 6.27 -12.65
C PHE A 291 0.81 5.29 -13.20
N SER A 292 0.78 5.07 -14.52
CA SER A 292 1.90 4.48 -15.23
C SER A 292 3.13 5.41 -15.21
N PRO A 293 4.36 4.89 -15.36
CA PRO A 293 5.56 5.71 -15.35
C PRO A 293 5.65 6.76 -16.46
N ASP A 294 4.89 6.61 -17.54
CA ASP A 294 4.78 7.59 -18.62
C ASP A 294 3.57 8.54 -18.45
N GLY A 295 2.75 8.34 -17.42
CA GLY A 295 1.57 9.15 -17.11
C GLY A 295 0.40 8.96 -18.06
N ARG A 296 0.43 7.99 -18.97
CA ARG A 296 -0.61 7.79 -19.98
C ARG A 296 -1.74 6.87 -19.53
N GLN A 297 -1.48 6.06 -18.53
CA GLN A 297 -2.42 5.05 -18.01
C GLN A 297 -2.53 5.16 -16.49
N ILE A 298 -3.61 4.58 -15.96
CA ILE A 298 -3.75 4.24 -14.55
C ILE A 298 -3.96 2.74 -14.40
N ALA A 299 -3.40 2.16 -13.34
CA ALA A 299 -3.81 0.86 -12.83
C ALA A 299 -4.62 1.08 -11.54
N TYR A 300 -5.62 0.25 -11.33
CA TYR A 300 -6.50 0.34 -10.15
C TYR A 300 -7.11 -1.03 -9.84
N LEU A 301 -7.64 -1.17 -8.64
CA LEU A 301 -8.42 -2.33 -8.25
C LEU A 301 -9.90 -2.07 -8.52
N HIS A 302 -10.61 -3.09 -9.00
CA HIS A 302 -12.05 -3.03 -9.23
C HIS A 302 -12.70 -4.31 -8.73
N ALA A 303 -13.82 -4.17 -8.02
CA ALA A 303 -14.64 -5.29 -7.59
C ALA A 303 -15.76 -5.55 -8.60
N ASP A 304 -15.76 -6.75 -9.17
CA ASP A 304 -16.82 -7.27 -10.03
C ASP A 304 -17.53 -8.40 -9.27
N GLY A 305 -18.63 -8.06 -8.63
CA GLY A 305 -19.36 -8.97 -7.76
C GLY A 305 -18.51 -9.40 -6.55
N PHE A 306 -18.07 -10.67 -6.52
CA PHE A 306 -17.30 -11.24 -5.41
C PHE A 306 -15.80 -11.30 -5.67
N THR A 307 -15.32 -10.80 -6.79
CA THR A 307 -13.91 -10.84 -7.16
C THR A 307 -13.32 -9.44 -7.22
N ILE A 308 -12.07 -9.32 -6.77
CA ILE A 308 -11.27 -8.10 -6.92
C ILE A 308 -10.20 -8.39 -7.96
N ASP A 309 -10.12 -7.51 -8.95
CA ASP A 309 -9.19 -7.65 -10.06
C ASP A 309 -8.38 -6.37 -10.27
N LEU A 310 -7.18 -6.54 -10.83
CA LEU A 310 -6.36 -5.44 -11.33
C LEU A 310 -6.84 -5.05 -12.72
N TRP A 311 -7.13 -3.77 -12.87
CA TRP A 311 -7.52 -3.16 -14.14
C TRP A 311 -6.55 -2.09 -14.55
N VAL A 312 -6.41 -1.86 -15.84
CA VAL A 312 -5.63 -0.78 -16.43
C VAL A 312 -6.52 0.01 -17.37
N ARG A 313 -6.36 1.33 -17.40
CA ARG A 313 -7.12 2.23 -18.26
C ARG A 313 -6.23 3.29 -18.86
N ASP A 314 -6.36 3.53 -20.17
CA ASP A 314 -5.72 4.63 -20.85
C ASP A 314 -6.41 5.95 -20.47
N LEU A 315 -5.62 6.96 -20.15
CA LEU A 315 -6.15 8.27 -19.79
C LEU A 315 -6.59 9.08 -21.03
N GLY A 316 -6.10 8.75 -22.24
CA GLY A 316 -6.56 9.30 -23.51
C GLY A 316 -6.56 10.84 -23.60
N GLY A 317 -5.97 11.54 -22.66
CA GLY A 317 -6.08 12.99 -22.51
C GLY A 317 -7.16 13.44 -21.54
N ALA A 318 -7.73 12.54 -20.72
CA ALA A 318 -8.77 12.88 -19.73
C ALA A 318 -8.34 13.96 -18.72
N LEU A 319 -7.03 14.04 -18.44
CA LEU A 319 -6.47 15.09 -17.58
C LEU A 319 -6.39 16.47 -18.27
N SER A 320 -6.64 16.53 -19.59
CA SER A 320 -6.79 17.79 -20.33
C SER A 320 -8.26 17.97 -20.77
N ASP A 321 -8.59 17.62 -21.99
CA ASP A 321 -9.95 17.78 -22.54
C ASP A 321 -10.40 16.53 -23.32
N GLY A 322 -9.67 15.43 -23.21
CA GLY A 322 -9.95 14.16 -23.90
C GLY A 322 -10.77 13.17 -23.06
N GLY A 323 -11.24 12.14 -23.70
CA GLY A 323 -11.99 11.04 -23.06
C GLY A 323 -11.07 9.96 -22.51
N LEU A 324 -11.58 9.18 -21.56
CA LEU A 324 -10.93 7.97 -21.03
C LEU A 324 -11.04 6.84 -22.05
N GLY A 325 -9.95 6.10 -22.21
CA GLY A 325 -9.98 4.83 -22.95
C GLY A 325 -10.83 3.76 -22.27
N PRO A 326 -11.11 2.64 -22.94
CA PRO A 326 -11.80 1.51 -22.34
C PRO A 326 -10.94 0.87 -21.25
N PRO A 327 -11.54 0.40 -20.14
CA PRO A 327 -10.82 -0.33 -19.11
C PRO A 327 -10.42 -1.73 -19.60
N LEU A 328 -9.24 -2.18 -19.21
CA LEU A 328 -8.70 -3.51 -19.51
C LEU A 328 -8.52 -4.29 -18.20
N LYS A 329 -9.19 -5.42 -18.09
CA LYS A 329 -9.06 -6.36 -16.97
C LYS A 329 -7.75 -7.16 -17.13
N ILE A 330 -6.88 -7.11 -16.13
CA ILE A 330 -5.56 -7.75 -16.11
C ILE A 330 -5.61 -9.13 -15.45
N THR A 331 -6.26 -9.23 -14.29
CA THR A 331 -6.42 -10.49 -13.55
C THR A 331 -7.84 -11.02 -13.69
N ARG A 332 -8.09 -12.26 -13.26
CA ARG A 332 -9.36 -12.94 -13.52
C ARG A 332 -9.94 -13.62 -12.28
N GLY A 333 -10.19 -12.84 -11.21
CA GLY A 333 -10.85 -13.36 -10.02
C GLY A 333 -9.96 -14.25 -9.15
N GLU A 334 -8.66 -14.03 -9.16
CA GLU A 334 -7.67 -14.95 -8.56
C GLU A 334 -7.40 -14.66 -7.08
N GLY A 335 -8.06 -13.66 -6.48
CA GLY A 335 -7.94 -13.30 -5.07
C GLY A 335 -6.90 -12.22 -4.81
N ILE A 336 -6.98 -11.12 -5.55
CA ILE A 336 -6.19 -9.91 -5.29
C ILE A 336 -6.50 -9.36 -3.90
N ASP A 337 -5.46 -8.93 -3.20
CA ASP A 337 -5.59 -8.22 -1.94
C ASP A 337 -6.08 -6.78 -2.18
N GLY A 338 -7.34 -6.52 -1.81
CA GLY A 338 -7.95 -5.20 -1.93
C GLY A 338 -7.37 -4.15 -0.99
N ALA A 339 -6.65 -4.56 0.04
CA ALA A 339 -6.02 -3.66 1.02
C ALA A 339 -4.66 -3.14 0.55
N SER A 340 -4.00 -3.80 -0.39
CA SER A 340 -2.69 -3.40 -0.90
C SER A 340 -2.81 -2.63 -2.21
N ARG A 341 -2.30 -1.39 -2.24
CA ARG A 341 -2.20 -0.62 -3.48
C ARG A 341 -1.17 -1.28 -4.41
N PRO A 342 -1.44 -1.43 -5.73
CA PRO A 342 -0.43 -1.83 -6.69
C PRO A 342 0.73 -0.83 -6.75
N ALA A 343 1.88 -1.26 -7.29
CA ALA A 343 3.01 -0.38 -7.59
C ALA A 343 3.37 -0.49 -9.07
N TRP A 344 3.79 0.62 -9.70
CA TRP A 344 4.14 0.65 -11.12
C TRP A 344 5.50 1.34 -11.31
N GLY A 345 6.46 0.62 -11.90
CA GLY A 345 7.79 1.08 -12.31
C GLY A 345 8.00 0.93 -13.80
N ARG A 346 9.07 1.55 -14.34
CA ARG A 346 9.43 1.49 -15.76
C ARG A 346 9.79 0.10 -16.24
#